data_3e298be53ebab55371161f66db87ab1c
#
_entry.id   3e298be53ebab55371161f66db87ab1c
#
_cell.length_a   1.000
_cell.length_b   1.000
_cell.length_c   1.000
_cell.angle_alpha   90.00
_cell.angle_beta   90.00
_cell.angle_gamma   90.00
#
_symmetry.space_group_name_H-M   'P 1'
#
loop_
_entity.id
_entity.type
_entity.pdbx_description
1 polymer ?
#
loop_
_entity_poly.entity_id
_entity_poly.type
_entity_poly.pdbx_seq_one_letter_code
_entity_poly.pdbx_strand_id
1 'polypeptide(L)'
;MQVAKGLGRGINVFFPDLDVKEEETIQEIIVTELRPNPYQPRKHFNKEAIHELAASIKEHGILQPLIARKSIKGYEIVAGERRYRAAKEAGLERVPAVVRQLNEQQMMEFALLENLQREDLNPMEEAMAYQMLMNELNVTQEQLAKRLGKSRPYIANYTRLLSLPSFVQDMIANGQLSMAHGRTLLTIKDEEQLKSLLKRIEKEGLNVRQLEQIVQEINQRVSRETQQVKKERNIFFVERETFLREKFGTDVKIKETKKEKGKIEIEFFNKEDLNRILELLSKEN
;
A
#
# COMPACT_ATOMS: atom_id res chain seq x y z
N MET A 1 -40.39 17.26 1.88
CA MET A 1 -39.59 16.48 2.86
C MET A 1 -38.24 16.18 2.23
N GLN A 2 -37.17 16.80 2.73
CA GLN A 2 -35.81 16.53 2.21
C GLN A 2 -35.35 15.17 2.77
N VAL A 3 -35.16 14.21 1.86
CA VAL A 3 -34.59 12.90 2.19
C VAL A 3 -33.12 13.11 2.56
N ALA A 4 -32.73 12.62 3.74
CA ALA A 4 -31.39 12.69 4.25
C ALA A 4 -30.39 12.04 3.26
N LYS A 5 -29.39 12.79 2.83
CA LYS A 5 -28.23 12.33 2.05
C LYS A 5 -27.40 11.35 2.91
N GLY A 6 -27.65 10.07 2.77
CA GLY A 6 -26.99 9.06 3.57
C GLY A 6 -26.42 7.92 2.74
N LEU A 7 -25.33 8.18 2.09
CA LEU A 7 -24.25 7.24 1.70
C LEU A 7 -23.17 8.13 1.10
N GLY A 8 -21.97 8.10 1.66
CA GLY A 8 -20.91 9.06 1.30
C GLY A 8 -20.63 9.06 -0.21
N ARG A 9 -20.38 10.25 -0.75
CA ARG A 9 -20.13 10.53 -2.19
C ARG A 9 -19.10 9.61 -2.88
N GLY A 10 -18.34 8.82 -2.13
CA GLY A 10 -17.31 7.93 -2.65
C GLY A 10 -17.82 6.59 -3.20
N ILE A 11 -18.84 5.98 -2.59
CA ILE A 11 -19.37 4.68 -3.03
C ILE A 11 -20.10 4.82 -4.37
N ASN A 12 -20.80 5.92 -4.58
CA ASN A 12 -21.56 6.17 -5.81
C ASN A 12 -20.67 6.30 -7.06
N VAL A 13 -19.37 6.59 -6.89
CA VAL A 13 -18.41 6.61 -8.01
C VAL A 13 -18.04 5.21 -8.49
N PHE A 14 -18.01 4.24 -7.58
CA PHE A 14 -17.72 2.83 -7.91
C PHE A 14 -18.97 2.08 -8.36
N PHE A 15 -20.08 2.40 -7.73
CA PHE A 15 -21.36 1.78 -7.97
C PHE A 15 -22.42 2.88 -8.10
N PRO A 16 -22.54 3.52 -9.27
CA PRO A 16 -23.54 4.55 -9.50
C PRO A 16 -24.97 4.05 -9.30
N ASP A 17 -25.15 2.73 -9.28
CA ASP A 17 -26.42 2.05 -9.06
C ASP A 17 -26.68 1.64 -7.60
N LEU A 18 -25.82 2.03 -6.63
CA LEU A 18 -26.00 1.64 -5.21
C LEU A 18 -26.85 2.62 -4.37
N ASP A 19 -27.07 3.83 -4.84
CA ASP A 19 -28.16 4.61 -4.27
C ASP A 19 -29.48 3.86 -4.50
N VAL A 20 -30.28 3.71 -3.45
CA VAL A 20 -31.64 3.15 -3.58
C VAL A 20 -32.36 4.01 -4.60
N LYS A 21 -32.48 3.52 -5.83
CA LYS A 21 -33.26 4.20 -6.86
C LYS A 21 -34.71 4.17 -6.40
N GLU A 22 -35.45 5.21 -6.69
CA GLU A 22 -36.89 5.30 -6.34
C GLU A 22 -37.71 4.09 -6.89
N GLU A 23 -37.15 3.32 -7.82
CA GLU A 23 -37.72 2.11 -8.42
C GLU A 23 -37.33 0.79 -7.74
N GLU A 24 -36.37 0.81 -6.75
CA GLU A 24 -35.97 -0.42 -6.08
C GLU A 24 -37.01 -0.90 -5.05
N THR A 25 -37.47 -2.11 -5.24
CA THR A 25 -38.49 -2.73 -4.36
C THR A 25 -37.84 -3.13 -3.03
N ILE A 26 -38.28 -2.46 -1.95
CA ILE A 26 -37.92 -2.87 -0.59
C ILE A 26 -38.72 -4.15 -0.28
N GLN A 27 -38.02 -5.19 0.16
CA GLN A 27 -38.59 -6.48 0.52
C GLN A 27 -38.41 -6.73 2.02
N GLU A 28 -39.42 -7.33 2.66
CA GLU A 28 -39.29 -7.81 4.02
C GLU A 28 -38.63 -9.20 4.04
N ILE A 29 -37.40 -9.27 4.53
CA ILE A 29 -36.61 -10.51 4.61
C ILE A 29 -36.63 -11.03 6.05
N ILE A 30 -36.77 -12.35 6.21
CA ILE A 30 -36.68 -13.01 7.50
C ILE A 30 -35.27 -12.94 8.03
N VAL A 31 -35.07 -12.48 9.27
CA VAL A 31 -33.75 -12.25 9.88
C VAL A 31 -32.88 -13.51 9.89
N THR A 32 -33.50 -14.70 10.03
CA THR A 32 -32.81 -15.98 10.03
C THR A 32 -32.29 -16.41 8.65
N GLU A 33 -32.80 -15.83 7.56
CA GLU A 33 -32.31 -16.07 6.18
C GLU A 33 -31.14 -15.16 5.81
N LEU A 34 -30.91 -14.10 6.61
CA LEU A 34 -29.80 -13.18 6.43
C LEU A 34 -28.52 -13.72 7.06
N ARG A 35 -27.41 -13.59 6.34
CA ARG A 35 -26.06 -13.97 6.81
C ARG A 35 -25.12 -12.78 6.72
N PRO A 36 -24.17 -12.66 7.69
CA PRO A 36 -23.12 -11.68 7.61
C PRO A 36 -22.30 -11.83 6.33
N ASN A 37 -21.74 -10.71 5.85
CA ASN A 37 -20.82 -10.70 4.74
C ASN A 37 -19.54 -11.50 5.09
N PRO A 38 -19.18 -12.56 4.35
CA PRO A 38 -17.95 -13.32 4.59
C PRO A 38 -16.68 -12.48 4.39
N TYR A 39 -16.76 -11.42 3.59
CA TYR A 39 -15.66 -10.50 3.29
C TYR A 39 -15.59 -9.30 4.24
N GLN A 40 -16.45 -9.22 5.28
CA GLN A 40 -16.48 -8.11 6.21
C GLN A 40 -15.22 -8.10 7.10
N PRO A 41 -14.33 -7.09 6.98
CA PRO A 41 -13.09 -7.02 7.76
C PRO A 41 -13.35 -6.68 9.23
N ARG A 42 -14.50 -6.07 9.55
CA ARG A 42 -14.84 -5.68 10.91
C ARG A 42 -15.29 -6.88 11.74
N LYS A 43 -14.41 -7.35 12.64
CA LYS A 43 -14.72 -8.44 13.59
C LYS A 43 -15.22 -7.94 14.96
N HIS A 44 -14.83 -6.74 15.35
CA HIS A 44 -15.19 -6.18 16.65
C HIS A 44 -16.27 -5.10 16.51
N PHE A 45 -17.38 -5.32 17.18
CA PHE A 45 -18.48 -4.37 17.28
C PHE A 45 -18.64 -3.98 18.75
N ASN A 46 -18.76 -2.68 19.04
CA ASN A 46 -19.08 -2.22 20.38
C ASN A 46 -20.49 -2.69 20.75
N LYS A 47 -20.58 -3.51 21.80
CA LYS A 47 -21.83 -4.10 22.27
C LYS A 47 -22.82 -3.02 22.75
N GLU A 48 -22.33 -2.00 23.45
CA GLU A 48 -23.16 -0.89 23.94
C GLU A 48 -23.82 -0.14 22.79
N ALA A 49 -23.06 0.21 21.75
CA ALA A 49 -23.58 0.88 20.56
C ALA A 49 -24.56 0.02 19.74
N ILE A 50 -24.47 -1.32 19.81
CA ILE A 50 -25.49 -2.22 19.20
C ILE A 50 -26.72 -2.24 20.06
N HIS A 51 -26.59 -2.27 21.38
CA HIS A 51 -27.72 -2.27 22.33
C HIS A 51 -28.55 -0.99 22.21
N GLU A 52 -27.91 0.20 22.17
CA GLU A 52 -28.58 1.48 21.93
C GLU A 52 -29.35 1.48 20.59
N LEU A 53 -28.69 0.97 19.53
CA LEU A 53 -29.33 0.86 18.21
C LEU A 53 -30.50 -0.14 18.23
N ALA A 54 -30.39 -1.23 18.98
CA ALA A 54 -31.50 -2.21 19.14
C ALA A 54 -32.70 -1.59 19.85
N ALA A 55 -32.49 -0.80 20.89
CA ALA A 55 -33.57 -0.06 21.57
C ALA A 55 -34.29 0.90 20.60
N SER A 56 -33.53 1.68 19.82
CA SER A 56 -34.07 2.57 18.80
C SER A 56 -34.86 1.83 17.71
N ILE A 57 -34.30 0.68 17.21
CA ILE A 57 -34.97 -0.15 16.20
C ILE A 57 -36.28 -0.78 16.74
N LYS A 58 -36.31 -1.12 18.02
CA LYS A 58 -37.51 -1.67 18.65
C LYS A 58 -38.66 -0.65 18.71
N GLU A 59 -38.34 0.62 18.87
CA GLU A 59 -39.31 1.71 18.96
C GLU A 59 -39.73 2.23 17.58
N HIS A 60 -38.81 2.42 16.68
CA HIS A 60 -39.01 3.14 15.42
C HIS A 60 -38.91 2.26 14.17
N GLY A 61 -38.52 1.00 14.33
CA GLY A 61 -38.20 0.12 13.21
C GLY A 61 -36.90 0.48 12.54
N ILE A 62 -36.63 -0.14 11.40
CA ILE A 62 -35.46 0.15 10.56
C ILE A 62 -35.83 1.19 9.51
N LEU A 63 -35.45 2.45 9.73
CA LEU A 63 -35.77 3.56 8.84
C LEU A 63 -35.03 3.48 7.49
N GLN A 64 -33.83 2.97 7.49
CA GLN A 64 -33.03 2.78 6.28
C GLN A 64 -32.88 1.28 6.00
N PRO A 65 -33.38 0.75 4.87
CA PRO A 65 -33.33 -0.67 4.56
C PRO A 65 -31.86 -1.19 4.49
N LEU A 66 -31.67 -2.47 4.76
CA LEU A 66 -30.41 -3.16 4.52
C LEU A 66 -30.23 -3.33 3.02
N ILE A 67 -28.97 -3.53 2.60
CA ILE A 67 -28.68 -4.01 1.25
C ILE A 67 -28.22 -5.45 1.37
N ALA A 68 -28.85 -6.35 0.62
CA ALA A 68 -28.55 -7.77 0.62
C ALA A 68 -28.41 -8.29 -0.82
N ARG A 69 -27.67 -9.39 -0.99
CA ARG A 69 -27.68 -10.16 -2.25
C ARG A 69 -28.29 -11.54 -2.04
N LYS A 70 -28.88 -12.08 -3.07
CA LYS A 70 -29.36 -13.47 -3.07
C LYS A 70 -28.18 -14.43 -3.11
N SER A 71 -28.18 -15.43 -2.24
CA SER A 71 -27.16 -16.47 -2.13
C SER A 71 -27.80 -17.86 -2.20
N ILE A 72 -27.01 -18.92 -2.33
CA ILE A 72 -27.49 -20.32 -2.39
C ILE A 72 -28.30 -20.71 -1.16
N LYS A 73 -28.00 -20.09 -0.01
CA LYS A 73 -28.62 -20.40 1.28
C LYS A 73 -29.32 -19.18 1.89
N GLY A 74 -30.13 -18.46 1.14
CA GLY A 74 -30.85 -17.26 1.60
C GLY A 74 -30.20 -15.98 1.08
N TYR A 75 -29.92 -15.02 1.96
CA TYR A 75 -29.40 -13.70 1.61
C TYR A 75 -28.12 -13.39 2.37
N GLU A 76 -27.19 -12.72 1.72
CA GLU A 76 -25.96 -12.21 2.33
C GLU A 76 -26.03 -10.69 2.41
N ILE A 77 -25.66 -10.15 3.57
CA ILE A 77 -25.70 -8.72 3.83
C ILE A 77 -24.55 -8.05 3.08
N VAL A 78 -24.88 -7.07 2.24
CA VAL A 78 -23.92 -6.23 1.54
C VAL A 78 -23.59 -5.00 2.39
N ALA A 79 -24.60 -4.32 2.91
CA ALA A 79 -24.48 -3.18 3.81
C ALA A 79 -25.56 -3.20 4.89
N GLY A 80 -25.19 -2.70 6.09
CA GLY A 80 -26.11 -2.61 7.22
C GLY A 80 -25.91 -3.68 8.30
N GLU A 81 -24.72 -4.28 8.42
CA GLU A 81 -24.39 -5.30 9.42
C GLU A 81 -24.77 -4.88 10.86
N ARG A 82 -24.53 -3.61 11.25
CA ARG A 82 -24.91 -3.11 12.57
C ARG A 82 -26.43 -3.12 12.77
N ARG A 83 -27.19 -2.74 11.74
CA ARG A 83 -28.66 -2.77 11.75
C ARG A 83 -29.19 -4.19 11.86
N TYR A 84 -28.60 -5.13 11.12
CA TYR A 84 -28.92 -6.55 11.21
C TYR A 84 -28.71 -7.09 12.63
N ARG A 85 -27.54 -6.82 13.23
CA ARG A 85 -27.24 -7.28 14.60
C ARG A 85 -28.16 -6.68 15.63
N ALA A 86 -28.44 -5.39 15.51
CA ALA A 86 -29.38 -4.70 16.39
C ALA A 86 -30.81 -5.20 16.20
N ALA A 87 -31.26 -5.48 14.97
CA ALA A 87 -32.55 -6.08 14.69
C ALA A 87 -32.70 -7.49 15.30
N LYS A 88 -31.65 -8.29 15.21
CA LYS A 88 -31.60 -9.62 15.84
C LYS A 88 -31.65 -9.54 17.36
N GLU A 89 -30.96 -8.57 17.97
CA GLU A 89 -31.00 -8.31 19.42
C GLU A 89 -32.37 -7.75 19.87
N ALA A 90 -32.98 -6.91 19.04
CA ALA A 90 -34.33 -6.38 19.28
C ALA A 90 -35.43 -7.45 19.12
N GLY A 91 -35.12 -8.65 18.59
CA GLY A 91 -36.08 -9.74 18.40
C GLY A 91 -36.99 -9.57 17.19
N LEU A 92 -36.58 -8.79 16.17
CA LEU A 92 -37.37 -8.65 14.95
C LEU A 92 -37.33 -9.94 14.13
N GLU A 93 -38.52 -10.37 13.64
CA GLU A 93 -38.61 -11.53 12.73
C GLU A 93 -38.23 -11.17 11.30
N ARG A 94 -38.55 -9.94 10.87
CA ARG A 94 -38.30 -9.44 9.52
C ARG A 94 -37.63 -8.08 9.54
N VAL A 95 -36.89 -7.79 8.49
CA VAL A 95 -36.22 -6.51 8.29
C VAL A 95 -36.37 -6.04 6.84
N PRO A 96 -36.55 -4.74 6.60
CA PRO A 96 -36.60 -4.19 5.26
C PRO A 96 -35.23 -4.25 4.62
N ALA A 97 -35.15 -4.81 3.44
CA ALA A 97 -33.93 -4.91 2.66
C ALA A 97 -34.15 -4.69 1.15
N VAL A 98 -33.19 -4.12 0.51
CA VAL A 98 -33.09 -4.04 -0.95
C VAL A 98 -32.23 -5.21 -1.43
N VAL A 99 -32.78 -6.06 -2.29
CA VAL A 99 -32.05 -7.23 -2.83
C VAL A 99 -31.43 -6.88 -4.16
N ARG A 100 -30.12 -7.01 -4.26
CA ARG A 100 -29.35 -6.76 -5.48
C ARG A 100 -28.66 -8.00 -6.01
N GLN A 101 -28.50 -8.07 -7.32
CA GLN A 101 -27.70 -9.10 -7.96
C GLN A 101 -26.26 -8.62 -8.00
N LEU A 102 -25.42 -9.14 -7.11
CA LEU A 102 -23.98 -8.84 -7.03
C LEU A 102 -23.21 -10.14 -7.13
N ASN A 103 -22.15 -10.14 -7.94
CA ASN A 103 -21.20 -11.24 -7.95
C ASN A 103 -20.26 -11.17 -6.73
N GLU A 104 -19.43 -12.21 -6.54
CA GLU A 104 -18.52 -12.26 -5.37
C GLU A 104 -17.50 -11.14 -5.37
N GLN A 105 -16.97 -10.79 -6.53
CA GLN A 105 -16.01 -9.70 -6.67
C GLN A 105 -16.61 -8.35 -6.28
N GLN A 106 -17.83 -8.06 -6.76
CA GLN A 106 -18.55 -6.85 -6.38
C GLN A 106 -18.88 -6.80 -4.89
N MET A 107 -19.20 -7.95 -4.30
CA MET A 107 -19.48 -8.07 -2.87
C MET A 107 -18.24 -7.75 -2.01
N MET A 108 -17.08 -8.27 -2.40
CA MET A 108 -15.79 -8.00 -1.73
C MET A 108 -15.39 -6.54 -1.91
N GLU A 109 -15.47 -6.02 -3.13
CA GLU A 109 -15.19 -4.62 -3.46
C GLU A 109 -16.03 -3.68 -2.59
N PHE A 110 -17.31 -3.95 -2.47
CA PHE A 110 -18.22 -3.18 -1.66
C PHE A 110 -17.84 -3.19 -0.17
N ALA A 111 -17.51 -4.37 0.37
CA ALA A 111 -17.09 -4.51 1.77
C ALA A 111 -15.79 -3.74 2.07
N LEU A 112 -14.83 -3.77 1.15
CA LEU A 112 -13.58 -3.03 1.28
C LEU A 112 -13.79 -1.52 1.21
N LEU A 113 -14.66 -1.05 0.30
CA LEU A 113 -14.99 0.38 0.17
C LEU A 113 -15.77 0.91 1.37
N GLU A 114 -16.76 0.15 1.87
CA GLU A 114 -17.50 0.52 3.07
C GLU A 114 -16.57 0.65 4.28
N ASN A 115 -15.65 -0.32 4.43
CA ASN A 115 -14.68 -0.28 5.51
C ASN A 115 -13.71 0.91 5.37
N LEU A 116 -13.30 1.25 4.15
CA LEU A 116 -12.40 2.39 3.88
C LEU A 116 -13.04 3.75 4.19
N GLN A 117 -14.37 3.84 4.21
CA GLN A 117 -15.09 5.08 4.53
C GLN A 117 -15.28 5.31 6.04
N ARG A 118 -14.73 4.43 6.88
CA ARG A 118 -14.76 4.64 8.32
C ARG A 118 -13.85 5.81 8.69
N GLU A 119 -14.33 6.67 9.59
CA GLU A 119 -13.59 7.82 10.09
C GLU A 119 -12.49 7.46 11.10
N ASP A 120 -12.50 6.22 11.61
CA ASP A 120 -11.64 5.73 12.68
C ASP A 120 -10.50 4.79 12.22
N LEU A 121 -10.21 4.72 10.90
CA LEU A 121 -9.11 3.92 10.38
C LEU A 121 -7.75 4.51 10.74
N ASN A 122 -6.86 3.66 11.24
CA ASN A 122 -5.47 4.05 11.37
C ASN A 122 -4.73 4.02 10.01
N PRO A 123 -3.58 4.69 9.87
CA PRO A 123 -2.88 4.77 8.58
C PRO A 123 -2.46 3.41 8.00
N MET A 124 -2.23 2.40 8.84
CA MET A 124 -1.86 1.06 8.38
C MET A 124 -3.06 0.29 7.87
N GLU A 125 -4.21 0.42 8.51
CA GLU A 125 -5.47 -0.16 8.04
C GLU A 125 -5.87 0.44 6.69
N GLU A 126 -5.73 1.76 6.53
CA GLU A 126 -5.99 2.44 5.26
C GLU A 126 -5.04 1.98 4.16
N ALA A 127 -3.74 1.82 4.48
CA ALA A 127 -2.75 1.29 3.55
C ALA A 127 -3.07 -0.14 3.09
N MET A 128 -3.46 -1.02 4.02
CA MET A 128 -3.86 -2.39 3.72
C MET A 128 -5.12 -2.44 2.86
N ALA A 129 -6.11 -1.58 3.15
CA ALA A 129 -7.34 -1.49 2.36
C ALA A 129 -7.04 -1.07 0.91
N TYR A 130 -6.16 -0.07 0.69
CA TYR A 130 -5.75 0.31 -0.66
C TYR A 130 -5.03 -0.82 -1.40
N GLN A 131 -4.12 -1.52 -0.71
CA GLN A 131 -3.40 -2.65 -1.32
C GLN A 131 -4.36 -3.78 -1.70
N MET A 132 -5.32 -4.13 -0.83
CA MET A 132 -6.33 -5.13 -1.12
C MET A 132 -7.20 -4.72 -2.31
N LEU A 133 -7.70 -3.47 -2.33
CA LEU A 133 -8.49 -2.97 -3.45
C LEU A 133 -7.73 -3.03 -4.78
N MET A 134 -6.44 -2.67 -4.80
CA MET A 134 -5.63 -2.75 -6.02
C MET A 134 -5.48 -4.20 -6.51
N ASN A 135 -5.26 -5.13 -5.59
CA ASN A 135 -5.08 -6.53 -5.93
C ASN A 135 -6.39 -7.15 -6.44
N GLU A 136 -7.50 -6.94 -5.72
CA GLU A 136 -8.80 -7.55 -6.06
C GLU A 136 -9.41 -6.96 -7.35
N LEU A 137 -9.25 -5.66 -7.55
CA LEU A 137 -9.76 -4.99 -8.75
C LEU A 137 -8.78 -5.02 -9.93
N ASN A 138 -7.57 -5.54 -9.70
CA ASN A 138 -6.48 -5.53 -10.68
C ASN A 138 -6.25 -4.13 -11.30
N VAL A 139 -6.24 -3.10 -10.45
CA VAL A 139 -6.10 -1.70 -10.87
C VAL A 139 -4.79 -1.10 -10.38
N THR A 140 -4.28 -0.11 -11.11
CA THR A 140 -3.10 0.67 -10.72
C THR A 140 -3.44 1.67 -9.62
N GLN A 141 -2.39 2.19 -8.92
CA GLN A 141 -2.54 3.27 -7.95
C GLN A 141 -3.24 4.51 -8.53
N GLU A 142 -2.99 4.81 -9.79
CA GLU A 142 -3.60 5.95 -10.48
C GLU A 142 -5.10 5.73 -10.72
N GLN A 143 -5.47 4.55 -11.19
CA GLN A 143 -6.87 4.18 -11.40
C GLN A 143 -7.65 4.16 -10.09
N LEU A 144 -7.06 3.59 -9.02
CA LEU A 144 -7.67 3.58 -7.70
C LEU A 144 -7.83 5.01 -7.16
N ALA A 145 -6.80 5.84 -7.27
CA ALA A 145 -6.84 7.25 -6.84
C ALA A 145 -7.97 8.02 -7.54
N LYS A 146 -8.08 7.90 -8.87
CA LYS A 146 -9.16 8.51 -9.65
C LYS A 146 -10.54 8.06 -9.16
N ARG A 147 -10.72 6.77 -8.93
CA ARG A 147 -11.99 6.21 -8.42
C ARG A 147 -12.34 6.73 -7.03
N LEU A 148 -11.36 6.83 -6.12
CA LEU A 148 -11.57 7.30 -4.74
C LEU A 148 -11.62 8.84 -4.61
N GLY A 149 -11.43 9.60 -5.69
CA GLY A 149 -11.32 11.06 -5.63
C GLY A 149 -10.09 11.54 -4.85
N LYS A 150 -9.04 10.71 -4.78
CA LYS A 150 -7.77 11.01 -4.14
C LYS A 150 -6.68 11.28 -5.17
N SER A 151 -5.55 11.85 -4.76
CA SER A 151 -4.39 11.97 -5.64
C SER A 151 -3.60 10.65 -5.68
N ARG A 152 -2.94 10.35 -6.82
CA ARG A 152 -2.02 9.20 -6.93
C ARG A 152 -0.93 9.21 -5.84
N PRO A 153 -0.26 10.35 -5.54
CA PRO A 153 0.70 10.42 -4.45
C PRO A 153 0.10 10.07 -3.08
N TYR A 154 -1.16 10.39 -2.84
CA TYR A 154 -1.85 10.03 -1.61
C TYR A 154 -1.88 8.50 -1.44
N ILE A 155 -2.41 7.77 -2.41
CA ILE A 155 -2.46 6.30 -2.39
C ILE A 155 -1.05 5.69 -2.30
N ALA A 156 -0.09 6.21 -3.10
CA ALA A 156 1.29 5.73 -3.09
C ALA A 156 1.97 5.92 -1.72
N ASN A 157 1.71 7.01 -1.01
CA ASN A 157 2.27 7.27 0.30
C ASN A 157 1.78 6.27 1.35
N TYR A 158 0.50 5.89 1.31
CA TYR A 158 -0.04 4.88 2.21
C TYR A 158 0.49 3.48 1.89
N THR A 159 0.38 3.05 0.64
CA THR A 159 0.83 1.70 0.24
C THR A 159 2.32 1.47 0.47
N ARG A 160 3.15 2.52 0.36
CA ARG A 160 4.58 2.43 0.69
C ARG A 160 4.85 2.15 2.16
N LEU A 161 3.97 2.52 3.09
CA LEU A 161 4.15 2.20 4.52
C LEU A 161 4.19 0.69 4.78
N LEU A 162 3.52 -0.11 3.94
CA LEU A 162 3.52 -1.58 4.04
C LEU A 162 4.89 -2.21 3.78
N SER A 163 5.82 -1.46 3.19
CA SER A 163 7.20 -1.93 2.99
C SER A 163 8.13 -1.66 4.18
N LEU A 164 7.65 -1.00 5.22
CA LEU A 164 8.38 -0.84 6.48
C LEU A 164 8.42 -2.18 7.26
N PRO A 165 9.44 -2.41 8.10
CA PRO A 165 9.45 -3.52 9.04
C PRO A 165 8.23 -3.52 9.95
N SER A 166 7.75 -4.70 10.36
CA SER A 166 6.51 -4.87 11.14
C SER A 166 6.48 -4.03 12.43
N PHE A 167 7.59 -3.96 13.17
CA PHE A 167 7.66 -3.17 14.39
C PHE A 167 7.45 -1.67 14.15
N VAL A 168 7.84 -1.12 12.98
CA VAL A 168 7.57 0.29 12.62
C VAL A 168 6.10 0.47 12.23
N GLN A 169 5.56 -0.51 11.50
CA GLN A 169 4.14 -0.53 11.15
C GLN A 169 3.26 -0.53 12.42
N ASP A 170 3.62 -1.33 13.42
CA ASP A 170 2.92 -1.39 14.71
C ASP A 170 2.97 -0.04 15.44
N MET A 171 4.12 0.65 15.44
CA MET A 171 4.26 1.98 16.04
C MET A 171 3.37 3.02 15.33
N ILE A 172 3.21 2.93 14.00
CA ILE A 172 2.31 3.81 13.24
C ILE A 172 0.86 3.46 13.54
N ALA A 173 0.50 2.17 13.58
CA ALA A 173 -0.85 1.70 13.87
C ALA A 173 -1.33 2.14 15.25
N ASN A 174 -0.41 2.15 16.25
CA ASN A 174 -0.67 2.57 17.62
C ASN A 174 -0.57 4.10 17.83
N GLY A 175 -0.29 4.88 16.79
CA GLY A 175 -0.19 6.33 16.87
C GLY A 175 1.10 6.87 17.53
N GLN A 176 2.07 6.01 17.83
CA GLN A 176 3.39 6.41 18.35
C GLN A 176 4.23 7.13 17.30
N LEU A 177 4.02 6.78 16.04
CA LEU A 177 4.62 7.45 14.89
C LEU A 177 3.53 7.94 13.95
N SER A 178 3.71 9.15 13.40
CA SER A 178 2.83 9.62 12.32
C SER A 178 3.18 8.96 10.98
N MET A 179 2.24 8.98 10.04
CA MET A 179 2.47 8.57 8.65
C MET A 179 3.67 9.30 8.02
N ALA A 180 3.88 10.59 8.38
CA ALA A 180 4.99 11.38 7.87
C ALA A 180 6.34 10.88 8.40
N HIS A 181 6.44 10.49 9.69
CA HIS A 181 7.62 9.81 10.22
C HIS A 181 7.88 8.51 9.44
N GLY A 182 6.85 7.67 9.24
CA GLY A 182 6.98 6.42 8.47
C GLY A 182 7.53 6.65 7.06
N ARG A 183 7.05 7.67 6.35
CA ARG A 183 7.53 8.00 5.00
C ARG A 183 9.01 8.39 4.98
N THR A 184 9.47 9.14 5.96
CA THR A 184 10.88 9.53 6.07
C THR A 184 11.76 8.32 6.36
N LEU A 185 11.30 7.41 7.23
CA LEU A 185 12.02 6.19 7.60
C LEU A 185 12.15 5.18 6.44
N LEU A 186 11.26 5.22 5.43
CA LEU A 186 11.35 4.37 4.22
C LEU A 186 12.67 4.51 3.46
N THR A 187 13.39 5.61 3.63
CA THR A 187 14.65 5.86 2.94
C THR A 187 15.84 5.17 3.61
N ILE A 188 15.68 4.70 4.85
CA ILE A 188 16.70 3.99 5.62
C ILE A 188 16.59 2.49 5.31
N LYS A 189 17.66 1.93 4.75
CA LYS A 189 17.71 0.49 4.37
C LYS A 189 18.31 -0.38 5.46
N ASP A 190 19.12 0.20 6.32
CA ASP A 190 19.81 -0.50 7.40
C ASP A 190 18.90 -0.57 8.62
N GLU A 191 18.60 -1.79 9.05
CA GLU A 191 17.69 -2.06 10.17
C GLU A 191 18.26 -1.59 11.52
N GLU A 192 19.58 -1.62 11.72
CA GLU A 192 20.19 -1.13 12.96
C GLU A 192 20.14 0.39 13.06
N GLN A 193 20.39 1.09 11.95
CA GLN A 193 20.20 2.53 11.86
C GLN A 193 18.74 2.91 12.09
N LEU A 194 17.82 2.16 11.53
CA LEU A 194 16.38 2.36 11.73
C LEU A 194 16.01 2.24 13.22
N LYS A 195 16.45 1.18 13.90
CA LYS A 195 16.22 0.98 15.34
C LYS A 195 16.84 2.10 16.21
N SER A 196 18.03 2.56 15.82
CA SER A 196 18.70 3.69 16.49
C SER A 196 17.90 4.98 16.35
N LEU A 197 17.40 5.27 15.14
CA LEU A 197 16.56 6.47 14.89
C LEU A 197 15.24 6.42 15.65
N LEU A 198 14.59 5.24 15.72
CA LEU A 198 13.36 5.08 16.48
C LEU A 198 13.56 5.38 17.97
N LYS A 199 14.63 4.87 18.57
CA LYS A 199 14.98 5.19 19.97
C LYS A 199 15.20 6.69 20.17
N ARG A 200 15.80 7.37 19.17
CA ARG A 200 15.98 8.82 19.24
C ARG A 200 14.67 9.57 19.11
N ILE A 201 13.78 9.15 18.19
CA ILE A 201 12.45 9.75 18.05
C ILE A 201 11.69 9.66 19.39
N GLU A 202 11.70 8.50 20.01
CA GLU A 202 11.01 8.26 21.29
C GLU A 202 11.61 9.08 22.45
N LYS A 203 12.96 9.10 22.55
CA LYS A 203 13.67 9.76 23.66
C LYS A 203 13.69 11.28 23.53
N GLU A 204 13.89 11.80 22.32
CA GLU A 204 14.10 13.23 22.04
C GLU A 204 12.83 13.93 21.56
N GLY A 205 11.74 13.18 21.28
CA GLY A 205 10.48 13.74 20.75
C GLY A 205 10.65 14.40 19.40
N LEU A 206 11.46 13.80 18.50
CA LEU A 206 11.80 14.40 17.21
C LEU A 206 10.55 14.62 16.37
N ASN A 207 10.38 15.83 15.85
CA ASN A 207 9.36 16.10 14.86
C ASN A 207 9.81 15.66 13.45
N VAL A 208 8.87 15.62 12.51
CA VAL A 208 9.13 15.14 11.13
C VAL A 208 10.27 15.90 10.46
N ARG A 209 10.34 17.23 10.62
CA ARG A 209 11.39 18.05 9.99
C ARG A 209 12.79 17.74 10.53
N GLN A 210 12.89 17.55 11.84
CA GLN A 210 14.16 17.15 12.48
C GLN A 210 14.58 15.76 12.01
N LEU A 211 13.64 14.82 11.92
CA LEU A 211 13.92 13.50 11.39
C LEU A 211 14.38 13.56 9.94
N GLU A 212 13.74 14.35 9.08
CA GLU A 212 14.14 14.54 7.68
C GLU A 212 15.57 15.06 7.56
N GLN A 213 15.97 16.03 8.41
CA GLN A 213 17.33 16.54 8.42
C GLN A 213 18.35 15.46 8.81
N ILE A 214 18.08 14.69 9.87
CA ILE A 214 18.97 13.61 10.30
C ILE A 214 19.10 12.53 9.19
N VAL A 215 18.00 12.14 8.59
CA VAL A 215 17.98 11.15 7.52
C VAL A 215 18.73 11.67 6.27
N GLN A 216 18.60 12.96 5.95
CA GLN A 216 19.33 13.58 4.86
C GLN A 216 20.85 13.56 5.11
N GLU A 217 21.29 13.85 6.33
CA GLU A 217 22.70 13.78 6.71
C GLU A 217 23.27 12.36 6.60
N ILE A 218 22.52 11.36 7.07
CA ILE A 218 22.88 9.94 6.96
C ILE A 218 23.05 9.56 5.48
N ASN A 219 22.09 9.89 4.64
CA ASN A 219 22.12 9.56 3.21
C ASN A 219 23.27 10.29 2.48
N GLN A 220 23.60 11.52 2.88
CA GLN A 220 24.73 12.26 2.30
C GLN A 220 26.08 11.64 2.70
N ARG A 221 26.24 11.15 3.94
CA ARG A 221 27.46 10.45 4.39
C ARG A 221 27.65 9.16 3.60
N VAL A 222 26.62 8.34 3.49
CA VAL A 222 26.65 7.10 2.69
C VAL A 222 26.99 7.39 1.23
N SER A 223 26.41 8.46 0.65
CA SER A 223 26.71 8.86 -0.73
C SER A 223 28.16 9.32 -0.91
N ARG A 224 28.74 10.04 0.07
CA ARG A 224 30.15 10.49 0.03
C ARG A 224 31.12 9.31 0.13
N GLU A 225 30.86 8.38 1.06
CA GLU A 225 31.68 7.18 1.21
C GLU A 225 31.65 6.31 -0.07
N THR A 226 30.45 6.13 -0.65
CA THR A 226 30.30 5.38 -1.91
C THR A 226 31.01 6.07 -3.08
N GLN A 227 31.01 7.41 -3.12
CA GLN A 227 31.72 8.16 -4.14
C GLN A 227 33.24 8.11 -3.95
N GLN A 228 33.76 8.15 -2.72
CA GLN A 228 35.18 8.01 -2.45
C GLN A 228 35.72 6.63 -2.87
N VAL A 229 35.04 5.56 -2.47
CA VAL A 229 35.38 4.19 -2.87
C VAL A 229 35.34 4.03 -4.39
N LYS A 230 34.37 4.63 -5.06
CA LYS A 230 34.28 4.61 -6.54
C LYS A 230 35.42 5.42 -7.19
N LYS A 231 35.84 6.52 -6.55
CA LYS A 231 36.94 7.38 -7.06
C LYS A 231 38.31 6.72 -6.92
N GLU A 232 38.57 6.05 -5.80
CA GLU A 232 39.83 5.29 -5.59
C GLU A 232 39.93 4.09 -6.53
N ARG A 233 38.87 3.30 -6.71
CA ARG A 233 38.82 2.21 -7.71
C ARG A 233 39.01 2.73 -9.13
N ASN A 234 38.46 3.87 -9.47
CA ASN A 234 38.58 4.46 -10.80
C ASN A 234 39.99 4.93 -11.08
N ILE A 235 40.72 5.48 -10.08
CA ILE A 235 42.11 5.91 -10.21
C ILE A 235 43.02 4.69 -10.48
N PHE A 236 42.85 3.58 -9.77
CA PHE A 236 43.60 2.35 -9.97
C PHE A 236 43.40 1.79 -11.39
N PHE A 237 42.22 1.76 -11.92
CA PHE A 237 41.94 1.31 -13.27
C PHE A 237 42.52 2.27 -14.33
N VAL A 238 42.44 3.57 -14.11
CA VAL A 238 43.00 4.58 -15.01
C VAL A 238 44.54 4.44 -15.15
N GLU A 239 45.25 4.21 -14.05
CA GLU A 239 46.68 3.95 -14.09
C GLU A 239 47.00 2.67 -14.86
N ARG A 240 46.25 1.60 -14.65
CA ARG A 240 46.43 0.32 -15.36
C ARG A 240 46.05 0.42 -16.84
N GLU A 241 45.01 1.13 -17.16
CA GLU A 241 44.60 1.41 -18.54
C GLU A 241 45.71 2.21 -19.28
N THR A 242 46.30 3.22 -18.63
CA THR A 242 47.37 4.03 -19.19
C THR A 242 48.59 3.17 -19.46
N PHE A 243 49.01 2.36 -18.52
CA PHE A 243 50.12 1.42 -18.69
C PHE A 243 49.89 0.45 -19.87
N LEU A 244 48.70 -0.12 -19.97
CA LEU A 244 48.33 -1.05 -21.05
C LEU A 244 48.22 -0.35 -22.41
N ARG A 245 47.77 0.91 -22.47
CA ARG A 245 47.79 1.73 -23.68
C ARG A 245 49.18 1.99 -24.19
N GLU A 246 50.11 2.36 -23.31
CA GLU A 246 51.52 2.55 -23.67
C GLU A 246 52.13 1.24 -24.17
N LYS A 247 51.87 0.11 -23.54
CA LYS A 247 52.39 -1.20 -23.90
C LYS A 247 51.86 -1.70 -25.24
N PHE A 248 50.55 -1.60 -25.49
CA PHE A 248 49.90 -2.12 -26.69
C PHE A 248 49.82 -1.09 -27.84
N GLY A 249 50.02 0.19 -27.54
CA GLY A 249 49.96 1.26 -28.55
C GLY A 249 48.55 1.49 -29.10
N THR A 250 47.50 1.09 -28.34
CA THR A 250 46.11 1.21 -28.75
C THR A 250 45.22 1.47 -27.54
N ASP A 251 43.93 1.82 -27.76
CA ASP A 251 43.01 2.11 -26.66
C ASP A 251 42.65 0.82 -25.89
N VAL A 252 42.79 0.90 -24.56
CA VAL A 252 42.48 -0.19 -23.64
C VAL A 252 41.52 0.30 -22.58
N LYS A 253 40.44 -0.47 -22.35
CA LYS A 253 39.42 -0.18 -21.34
C LYS A 253 39.25 -1.36 -20.39
N ILE A 254 39.31 -1.09 -19.08
CA ILE A 254 39.02 -2.07 -18.01
C ILE A 254 37.65 -1.80 -17.43
N LYS A 255 36.73 -2.74 -17.64
CA LYS A 255 35.36 -2.67 -17.13
C LYS A 255 35.20 -3.68 -16.00
N GLU A 256 34.99 -3.20 -14.78
CA GLU A 256 34.65 -4.06 -13.64
C GLU A 256 33.15 -4.36 -13.62
N THR A 257 32.80 -5.61 -13.39
CA THR A 257 31.42 -6.08 -13.16
C THR A 257 31.24 -6.40 -11.67
N LYS A 258 30.00 -6.46 -11.19
CA LYS A 258 29.71 -6.81 -9.79
C LYS A 258 30.40 -8.10 -9.37
N LYS A 259 31.06 -8.12 -8.19
CA LYS A 259 31.78 -9.26 -7.57
C LYS A 259 33.23 -9.47 -8.09
N GLU A 260 34.05 -8.41 -8.19
CA GLU A 260 35.49 -8.50 -8.52
C GLU A 260 35.81 -9.22 -9.85
N LYS A 261 34.79 -9.33 -10.72
CA LYS A 261 34.99 -9.83 -12.09
C LYS A 261 35.04 -8.66 -13.04
N GLY A 262 35.92 -8.70 -14.03
CA GLY A 262 36.07 -7.63 -14.99
C GLY A 262 36.31 -8.14 -16.40
N LYS A 263 36.36 -7.20 -17.33
CA LYS A 263 36.62 -7.41 -18.73
C LYS A 263 37.62 -6.37 -19.18
N ILE A 264 38.67 -6.81 -19.86
CA ILE A 264 39.63 -5.92 -20.51
C ILE A 264 39.30 -5.92 -22.00
N GLU A 265 39.03 -4.76 -22.56
CA GLU A 265 38.77 -4.56 -23.99
C GLU A 265 39.96 -3.82 -24.59
N ILE A 266 40.59 -4.40 -25.64
CA ILE A 266 41.69 -3.83 -26.38
C ILE A 266 41.20 -3.60 -27.81
N GLU A 267 41.26 -2.36 -28.28
CA GLU A 267 40.87 -1.99 -29.64
C GLU A 267 42.02 -2.33 -30.63
N PHE A 268 41.68 -2.78 -31.83
CA PHE A 268 42.64 -2.96 -32.93
C PHE A 268 42.04 -2.45 -34.25
N PHE A 269 42.87 -1.88 -35.11
CA PHE A 269 42.40 -1.22 -36.34
C PHE A 269 42.35 -2.15 -37.55
N ASN A 270 43.24 -3.19 -37.60
CA ASN A 270 43.30 -4.16 -38.68
C ASN A 270 43.89 -5.49 -38.20
N LYS A 271 43.96 -6.50 -39.10
CA LYS A 271 44.50 -7.83 -38.76
C LYS A 271 46.00 -7.83 -38.38
N GLU A 272 46.77 -6.93 -38.94
CA GLU A 272 48.21 -6.80 -38.64
C GLU A 272 48.41 -6.24 -37.23
N ASP A 273 47.60 -5.27 -36.84
CA ASP A 273 47.60 -4.71 -35.51
C ASP A 273 47.16 -5.74 -34.47
N LEU A 274 46.14 -6.54 -34.77
CA LEU A 274 45.72 -7.66 -33.93
C LEU A 274 46.86 -8.66 -33.71
N ASN A 275 47.56 -9.05 -34.78
CA ASN A 275 48.71 -9.99 -34.70
C ASN A 275 49.81 -9.40 -33.82
N ARG A 276 50.15 -8.11 -33.99
CA ARG A 276 51.11 -7.39 -33.15
C ARG A 276 50.74 -7.44 -31.67
N ILE A 277 49.47 -7.16 -31.34
CA ILE A 277 48.97 -7.21 -29.96
C ILE A 277 49.06 -8.64 -29.40
N LEU A 278 48.68 -9.67 -30.18
CA LEU A 278 48.79 -11.07 -29.78
C LEU A 278 50.23 -11.52 -29.56
N GLU A 279 51.18 -11.06 -30.40
CA GLU A 279 52.61 -11.31 -30.19
C GLU A 279 53.13 -10.67 -28.90
N LEU A 280 52.68 -9.44 -28.58
CA LEU A 280 53.06 -8.77 -27.33
C LEU A 280 52.49 -9.49 -26.09
N LEU A 281 51.32 -10.09 -26.21
CA LEU A 281 50.72 -10.92 -25.16
C LEU A 281 51.40 -12.28 -25.00
N SER A 282 51.95 -12.85 -26.07
CA SER A 282 52.62 -14.16 -26.05
C SER A 282 54.09 -14.11 -25.64
N LYS A 283 54.76 -12.97 -25.70
CA LYS A 283 56.19 -12.78 -25.35
C LYS A 283 56.50 -12.66 -23.84
N GLU A 284 55.50 -12.79 -22.98
CA GLU A 284 55.62 -12.75 -21.52
C GLU A 284 55.52 -14.14 -20.85
N ASN A 285 56.00 -15.20 -21.49
CA ASN A 285 56.26 -16.48 -20.83
C ASN A 285 57.74 -16.76 -20.73
#